data_89db14e5bf30684c7012831018857872
#
_entry.id   89db14e5bf30684c7012831018857872
#
_cell.length_a   1.000
_cell.length_b   1.000
_cell.length_c   1.000
_cell.angle_alpha   90.00
_cell.angle_beta   90.00
_cell.angle_gamma   90.00
#
_symmetry.space_group_name_H-M   'P 1'
#
loop_
_entity.id
_entity.type
_entity.pdbx_description
1 polymer ?
#
loop_
_entity_poly.entity_id
_entity_poly.type
_entity_poly.pdbx_seq_one_letter_code
_entity_poly.pdbx_strand_id
1 'polypeptide(L)'
;MPGGSFAEEQRRTENSICSNTALPDVGGIFRGIHKKGVFRKSSICGANCNECTMKENCKGCAATCGSPFGGRCIAAEYIRVGGREAYGLFKKNLLAEVNELLRSIGIPEAAALYELSGEFVNLAYPLPNGPVRFLEDKNIYLGTQIEFADNGICYGVVADMGFILVCSYSVDGNDPELLLYKKR
;
A
#
# COMPACT_ATOMS: atom_id res chain seq x y z
N MET A 1 -8.96 41.28 0.71
CA MET A 1 -9.40 39.92 1.10
C MET A 1 -8.46 38.95 0.43
N PRO A 2 -7.42 38.36 1.08
CA PRO A 2 -6.59 37.35 0.44
C PRO A 2 -7.14 35.96 0.81
N GLY A 3 -7.67 35.25 -0.19
CA GLY A 3 -8.08 33.87 -0.10
C GLY A 3 -6.87 32.93 -0.29
N GLY A 4 -6.27 32.49 0.80
CA GLY A 4 -5.31 31.39 0.78
C GLY A 4 -6.03 30.07 0.59
N SER A 5 -5.63 29.31 -0.45
CA SER A 5 -6.21 28.03 -0.81
C SER A 5 -5.93 26.99 0.27
N PHE A 6 -6.96 26.28 0.73
CA PHE A 6 -6.91 25.15 1.68
C PHE A 6 -5.91 24.05 1.28
N ALA A 7 -5.59 23.93 0.01
CA ALA A 7 -4.64 22.95 -0.54
C ALA A 7 -3.16 23.29 -0.27
N GLU A 8 -2.86 24.56 0.02
CA GLU A 8 -1.49 25.03 0.27
C GLU A 8 -1.11 24.90 1.74
N GLU A 9 -2.09 24.96 2.63
CA GLU A 9 -1.92 24.77 4.06
C GLU A 9 -1.70 23.29 4.43
N GLN A 10 -2.36 22.35 3.73
CA GLN A 10 -2.12 20.91 3.89
C GLN A 10 -0.70 20.51 3.45
N ARG A 11 -0.16 21.07 2.36
CA ARG A 11 1.22 20.79 1.94
C ARG A 11 2.29 21.30 2.89
N ARG A 12 2.01 22.36 3.66
CA ARG A 12 2.95 22.88 4.67
C ARG A 12 3.01 22.02 5.92
N THR A 13 1.92 21.39 6.33
CA THR A 13 1.89 20.49 7.48
C THR A 13 2.55 19.15 7.18
N GLU A 14 2.46 18.64 5.94
CA GLU A 14 3.09 17.38 5.53
C GLU A 14 4.63 17.45 5.52
N ASN A 15 5.22 18.59 5.17
CA ASN A 15 6.68 18.77 5.16
C ASN A 15 7.31 18.94 6.56
N SER A 16 6.51 19.29 7.58
CA SER A 16 7.01 19.52 8.94
C SER A 16 7.20 18.25 9.76
N ILE A 17 6.55 17.14 9.39
CA ILE A 17 6.56 15.89 10.20
C ILE A 17 7.81 15.04 9.91
N CYS A 18 8.41 15.15 8.74
CA CYS A 18 9.65 14.44 8.41
C CYS A 18 10.94 15.10 8.95
N SER A 19 10.88 16.34 9.37
CA SER A 19 12.06 17.09 9.82
C SER A 19 12.42 16.92 11.30
N ASN A 20 11.64 16.19 12.11
CA ASN A 20 11.78 16.16 13.57
C ASN A 20 11.92 14.77 14.21
N THR A 21 12.67 13.84 13.60
CA THR A 21 13.18 12.67 14.36
C THR A 21 14.69 12.53 14.16
N ALA A 22 15.43 13.54 14.60
CA ALA A 22 16.78 13.31 15.07
C ALA A 22 16.66 12.61 16.44
N LEU A 23 16.96 11.31 16.49
CA LEU A 23 17.17 10.60 17.74
C LEU A 23 18.33 11.26 18.50
N PRO A 24 18.25 11.41 19.83
CA PRO A 24 19.34 11.97 20.61
C PRO A 24 20.59 11.10 20.49
N ASP A 25 21.71 11.75 20.17
CA ASP A 25 23.05 11.21 20.10
C ASP A 25 23.47 10.74 21.49
N VAL A 26 23.41 9.44 21.75
CA VAL A 26 24.06 8.84 22.94
C VAL A 26 25.51 8.59 22.59
N GLY A 27 26.38 9.55 22.97
CA GLY A 27 27.83 9.45 22.87
C GLY A 27 28.36 8.16 23.45
N GLY A 28 28.97 7.34 22.63
CA GLY A 28 29.68 6.13 22.98
C GLY A 28 30.87 5.91 22.03
N ILE A 29 32.05 6.13 22.54
CA ILE A 29 33.36 5.96 21.90
C ILE A 29 33.52 4.53 21.37
N PHE A 30 33.56 4.35 20.06
CA PHE A 30 34.22 3.20 19.40
C PHE A 30 34.94 3.65 18.14
N ARG A 31 36.28 3.72 18.28
CA ARG A 31 37.21 3.81 17.15
C ARG A 31 37.31 2.45 16.43
N GLY A 32 37.17 2.53 15.09
CA GLY A 32 37.84 1.60 14.15
C GLY A 32 37.04 0.37 13.80
N ILE A 33 36.48 0.38 12.59
CA ILE A 33 36.67 -0.61 11.51
C ILE A 33 35.77 -0.12 10.35
N HIS A 34 36.38 0.37 9.27
CA HIS A 34 35.67 0.62 8.00
C HIS A 34 35.28 -0.73 7.37
N LYS A 35 34.19 -1.31 7.81
CA LYS A 35 33.41 -2.26 7.00
C LYS A 35 32.44 -1.43 6.18
N LYS A 36 32.50 -1.57 4.84
CA LYS A 36 31.49 -1.04 3.92
C LYS A 36 30.13 -1.43 4.48
N GLY A 37 29.46 -0.48 5.15
CA GLY A 37 28.17 -0.71 5.77
C GLY A 37 27.15 -0.97 4.67
N VAL A 38 26.64 -2.18 4.60
CA VAL A 38 25.41 -2.47 3.88
C VAL A 38 24.34 -1.63 4.55
N PHE A 39 23.93 -0.56 3.89
CA PHE A 39 22.81 0.27 4.36
C PHE A 39 21.59 -0.64 4.43
N ARG A 40 21.25 -1.10 5.64
CA ARG A 40 20.03 -1.87 5.86
C ARG A 40 18.85 -0.91 5.68
N LYS A 41 18.14 -1.07 4.57
CA LYS A 41 16.89 -0.34 4.35
C LYS A 41 15.93 -0.72 5.48
N SER A 42 15.50 0.24 6.29
CA SER A 42 14.52 -0.02 7.35
C SER A 42 13.12 0.24 6.84
N SER A 43 12.19 -0.66 7.14
CA SER A 43 10.77 -0.51 6.82
C SER A 43 9.98 0.06 8.02
N ILE A 44 9.00 0.91 7.74
CA ILE A 44 8.05 1.41 8.74
C ILE A 44 7.11 0.28 9.17
N CYS A 45 6.64 -0.53 8.22
CA CYS A 45 5.71 -1.64 8.46
C CYS A 45 6.34 -2.85 9.16
N GLY A 46 7.67 -2.92 9.27
CA GLY A 46 8.39 -4.05 9.87
C GLY A 46 8.74 -5.18 8.89
N ALA A 47 8.42 -5.03 7.61
CA ALA A 47 8.79 -6.01 6.59
C ALA A 47 10.31 -6.16 6.48
N ASN A 48 10.77 -7.39 6.22
CA ASN A 48 12.19 -7.65 5.96
C ASN A 48 12.58 -7.16 4.56
N CYS A 49 13.16 -5.97 4.51
CA CYS A 49 13.56 -5.36 3.24
C CYS A 49 14.60 -6.16 2.46
N ASN A 50 15.37 -7.04 3.11
CA ASN A 50 16.37 -7.86 2.43
C ASN A 50 15.74 -9.00 1.62
N GLU A 51 14.57 -9.47 2.03
CA GLU A 51 13.80 -10.55 1.39
C GLU A 51 12.71 -10.02 0.44
N CYS A 52 12.53 -8.71 0.38
CA CYS A 52 11.52 -8.09 -0.45
C CYS A 52 11.87 -8.24 -1.94
N THR A 53 10.95 -8.74 -2.73
CA THR A 53 11.12 -8.90 -4.19
C THR A 53 11.31 -7.56 -4.91
N MET A 54 10.79 -6.46 -4.34
CA MET A 54 10.86 -5.11 -4.89
C MET A 54 12.08 -4.31 -4.39
N LYS A 55 13.02 -4.95 -3.70
CA LYS A 55 14.17 -4.27 -3.03
C LYS A 55 15.03 -3.43 -3.97
N GLU A 56 15.17 -3.84 -5.24
CA GLU A 56 16.01 -3.15 -6.23
C GLU A 56 15.42 -1.78 -6.61
N ASN A 57 14.09 -1.68 -6.72
CA ASN A 57 13.38 -0.45 -7.11
C ASN A 57 12.97 0.41 -5.91
N CYS A 58 13.08 -0.14 -4.69
CA CYS A 58 12.65 0.51 -3.47
C CYS A 58 13.73 1.43 -2.89
N LYS A 59 13.38 2.69 -2.66
CA LYS A 59 14.26 3.68 -2.01
C LYS A 59 14.31 3.54 -0.49
N GLY A 60 13.46 2.71 0.10
CA GLY A 60 13.34 2.50 1.54
C GLY A 60 12.36 3.47 2.21
N CYS A 61 11.51 2.92 3.09
CA CYS A 61 10.44 3.69 3.75
C CYS A 61 10.95 4.81 4.65
N ALA A 62 12.02 4.56 5.41
CA ALA A 62 12.55 5.57 6.33
C ALA A 62 13.16 6.76 5.57
N ALA A 63 13.88 6.51 4.48
CA ALA A 63 14.51 7.56 3.67
C ALA A 63 13.53 8.39 2.85
N THR A 64 12.34 7.86 2.59
CA THR A 64 11.32 8.49 1.73
C THR A 64 10.06 8.88 2.50
N CYS A 65 10.14 8.96 3.82
CA CYS A 65 8.99 9.27 4.67
C CYS A 65 7.76 8.39 4.38
N GLY A 66 7.98 7.10 4.10
CA GLY A 66 6.91 6.15 3.82
C GLY A 66 6.39 6.14 2.40
N SER A 67 7.12 6.74 1.47
CA SER A 67 6.81 6.74 0.04
C SER A 67 7.89 5.99 -0.76
N PRO A 68 8.07 4.68 -0.54
CA PRO A 68 9.22 3.93 -1.04
C PRO A 68 9.34 3.92 -2.56
N PHE A 69 8.21 4.06 -3.27
CA PHE A 69 8.14 4.14 -4.74
C PHE A 69 7.74 5.54 -5.23
N GLY A 70 7.65 6.51 -4.33
CA GLY A 70 7.29 7.91 -4.63
C GLY A 70 5.79 8.22 -4.54
N GLY A 71 4.96 7.22 -4.24
CA GLY A 71 3.54 7.34 -3.96
C GLY A 71 3.22 7.10 -2.48
N ARG A 72 1.93 7.09 -2.14
CA ARG A 72 1.43 6.83 -0.79
C ARG A 72 1.62 5.37 -0.39
N CYS A 73 1.81 5.12 0.90
CA CYS A 73 1.83 3.76 1.45
C CYS A 73 0.86 3.68 2.62
N ILE A 74 -0.20 2.89 2.47
CA ILE A 74 -1.24 2.71 3.49
C ILE A 74 -0.66 2.26 4.85
N ALA A 75 0.32 1.36 4.84
CA ALA A 75 0.98 0.90 6.06
C ALA A 75 1.74 2.04 6.75
N ALA A 76 2.51 2.82 5.99
CA ALA A 76 3.29 3.92 6.55
C ALA A 76 2.41 5.04 7.09
N GLU A 77 1.33 5.39 6.38
CA GLU A 77 0.36 6.40 6.82
C GLU A 77 -0.32 5.97 8.12
N TYR A 78 -0.82 4.74 8.16
CA TYR A 78 -1.56 4.24 9.33
C TYR A 78 -0.66 4.09 10.56
N ILE A 79 0.54 3.53 10.39
CA ILE A 79 1.47 3.28 11.49
C ILE A 79 1.99 4.60 12.10
N ARG A 80 2.17 5.64 11.30
CA ARG A 80 2.57 6.95 11.82
C ARG A 80 1.54 7.55 12.77
N VAL A 81 0.26 7.35 12.50
CA VAL A 81 -0.83 7.93 13.30
C VAL A 81 -1.17 7.06 14.50
N GLY A 82 -1.29 5.75 14.31
CA GLY A 82 -1.83 4.83 15.31
C GLY A 82 -0.86 3.74 15.79
N GLY A 83 0.34 3.66 15.21
CA GLY A 83 1.28 2.59 15.52
C GLY A 83 0.96 1.26 14.84
N ARG A 84 1.84 0.26 15.05
CA ARG A 84 1.74 -1.06 14.40
C ARG A 84 0.53 -1.87 14.87
N GLU A 85 0.16 -1.75 16.13
CA GLU A 85 -1.01 -2.46 16.67
C GLU A 85 -2.32 -1.98 16.05
N ALA A 86 -2.49 -0.66 15.94
CA ALA A 86 -3.64 -0.08 15.26
C ALA A 86 -3.70 -0.46 13.79
N TYR A 87 -2.56 -0.52 13.12
CA TYR A 87 -2.49 -0.99 11.73
C TYR A 87 -2.88 -2.48 11.61
N GLY A 88 -2.42 -3.33 12.52
CA GLY A 88 -2.81 -4.75 12.56
C GLY A 88 -4.31 -4.93 12.77
N LEU A 89 -4.91 -4.16 13.68
CA LEU A 89 -6.36 -4.17 13.90
C LEU A 89 -7.12 -3.67 12.66
N PHE A 90 -6.65 -2.60 12.02
CA PHE A 90 -7.22 -2.09 10.78
C PHE A 90 -7.21 -3.16 9.67
N LYS A 91 -6.07 -3.84 9.43
CA LYS A 91 -5.99 -4.93 8.44
C LYS A 91 -6.99 -6.05 8.74
N LYS A 92 -7.12 -6.45 10.00
CA LYS A 92 -8.07 -7.49 10.42
C LYS A 92 -9.52 -7.09 10.14
N ASN A 93 -9.90 -5.86 10.49
CA ASN A 93 -11.25 -5.36 10.26
C ASN A 93 -11.55 -5.19 8.78
N LEU A 94 -10.56 -4.70 8.01
CA LEU A 94 -10.69 -4.55 6.57
C LEU A 94 -10.82 -5.91 5.87
N LEU A 95 -10.07 -6.93 6.29
CA LEU A 95 -10.22 -8.29 5.77
C LEU A 95 -11.61 -8.86 6.03
N ALA A 96 -12.17 -8.63 7.23
CA ALA A 96 -13.54 -9.05 7.54
C ALA A 96 -14.57 -8.37 6.64
N GLU A 97 -14.44 -7.05 6.40
CA GLU A 97 -15.31 -6.29 5.50
C GLU A 97 -15.17 -6.76 4.05
N VAL A 98 -13.95 -7.02 3.59
CA VAL A 98 -13.68 -7.59 2.26
C VAL A 98 -14.38 -8.93 2.12
N ASN A 99 -14.22 -9.84 3.09
CA ASN A 99 -14.81 -11.18 3.03
C ASN A 99 -16.35 -11.16 3.06
N GLU A 100 -16.95 -10.20 3.75
CA GLU A 100 -18.40 -9.98 3.68
C GLU A 100 -18.85 -9.59 2.26
N LEU A 101 -18.12 -8.70 1.60
CA LEU A 101 -18.40 -8.29 0.23
C LEU A 101 -18.18 -9.44 -0.76
N LEU A 102 -17.07 -10.20 -0.64
CA LEU A 102 -16.80 -11.35 -1.49
C LEU A 102 -17.90 -12.40 -1.42
N ARG A 103 -18.36 -12.72 -0.19
CA ARG A 103 -19.50 -13.62 0.01
C ARG A 103 -20.78 -13.12 -0.65
N SER A 104 -21.03 -11.81 -0.61
CA SER A 104 -22.25 -11.22 -1.21
C SER A 104 -22.29 -11.36 -2.74
N ILE A 105 -21.14 -11.52 -3.39
CA ILE A 105 -21.02 -11.71 -4.84
C ILE A 105 -20.58 -13.11 -5.23
N GLY A 106 -20.60 -14.06 -4.29
CA GLY A 106 -20.34 -15.50 -4.56
C GLY A 106 -18.86 -15.83 -4.79
N ILE A 107 -17.93 -14.99 -4.36
CA ILE A 107 -16.48 -15.21 -4.45
C ILE A 107 -15.98 -15.78 -3.10
N PRO A 108 -15.03 -16.76 -3.11
CA PRO A 108 -14.43 -17.25 -1.89
C PRO A 108 -13.72 -16.19 -1.07
N GLU A 109 -13.66 -16.45 0.23
CA GLU A 109 -13.00 -15.55 1.17
C GLU A 109 -11.49 -15.47 0.94
N ALA A 110 -10.94 -14.29 1.11
CA ALA A 110 -9.50 -14.05 1.15
C ALA A 110 -8.94 -14.48 2.49
N ALA A 111 -7.80 -15.17 2.48
CA ALA A 111 -7.12 -15.60 3.72
C ALA A 111 -6.39 -14.43 4.41
N ALA A 112 -5.84 -13.49 3.64
CA ALA A 112 -5.09 -12.34 4.14
C ALA A 112 -5.08 -11.21 3.10
N LEU A 113 -4.76 -9.99 3.58
CA LEU A 113 -4.43 -8.85 2.73
C LEU A 113 -2.93 -8.55 2.88
N TYR A 114 -2.28 -8.26 1.77
CA TYR A 114 -0.85 -7.96 1.68
C TYR A 114 -0.64 -6.54 1.17
N GLU A 115 0.51 -5.95 1.51
CA GLU A 115 0.93 -4.67 0.95
C GLU A 115 1.38 -4.88 -0.50
N LEU A 116 0.63 -4.31 -1.45
CA LEU A 116 0.86 -4.44 -2.89
C LEU A 116 1.07 -3.07 -3.53
N SER A 117 2.01 -2.98 -4.47
CA SER A 117 2.13 -1.82 -5.36
C SER A 117 0.92 -1.76 -6.29
N GLY A 118 0.40 -0.56 -6.54
CA GLY A 118 -0.67 -0.34 -7.51
C GLY A 118 -0.35 -0.88 -8.91
N GLU A 119 0.92 -0.88 -9.30
CA GLU A 119 1.40 -1.41 -10.57
C GLU A 119 0.95 -2.85 -10.85
N PHE A 120 0.83 -3.70 -9.82
CA PHE A 120 0.44 -5.10 -9.99
C PHE A 120 -1.02 -5.32 -10.36
N VAL A 121 -1.92 -4.42 -9.96
CA VAL A 121 -3.37 -4.59 -10.11
C VAL A 121 -4.05 -3.35 -10.69
N ASN A 122 -3.27 -2.42 -11.22
CA ASN A 122 -3.80 -1.21 -11.84
C ASN A 122 -4.23 -1.47 -13.29
N LEU A 123 -5.17 -2.39 -13.46
CA LEU A 123 -5.76 -2.74 -14.74
C LEU A 123 -6.67 -1.62 -15.26
N ALA A 124 -6.85 -1.55 -16.57
CA ALA A 124 -7.79 -0.65 -17.21
C ALA A 124 -9.13 -1.37 -17.40
N TYR A 125 -10.15 -0.94 -16.66
CA TYR A 125 -11.47 -1.56 -16.69
C TYR A 125 -12.34 -0.93 -17.77
N PRO A 126 -12.95 -1.73 -18.68
CA PRO A 126 -13.83 -1.21 -19.72
C PRO A 126 -15.17 -0.75 -19.08
N LEU A 127 -15.38 0.55 -19.00
CA LEU A 127 -16.63 1.13 -18.56
C LEU A 127 -17.36 1.79 -19.75
N PRO A 128 -18.67 2.07 -19.65
CA PRO A 128 -19.46 2.66 -20.75
C PRO A 128 -18.88 3.96 -21.33
N ASN A 129 -18.21 4.75 -20.47
CA ASN A 129 -17.59 6.04 -20.85
C ASN A 129 -16.09 5.90 -21.24
N GLY A 130 -15.60 4.69 -21.45
CA GLY A 130 -14.21 4.40 -21.77
C GLY A 130 -13.47 3.68 -20.63
N PRO A 131 -12.23 3.20 -20.91
CA PRO A 131 -11.45 2.47 -19.93
C PRO A 131 -11.02 3.38 -18.78
N VAL A 132 -11.15 2.90 -17.55
CA VAL A 132 -10.77 3.62 -16.32
C VAL A 132 -9.78 2.81 -15.51
N ARG A 133 -8.73 3.48 -15.01
CA ARG A 133 -7.80 2.95 -14.01
C ARG A 133 -8.11 3.59 -12.67
N PHE A 134 -8.25 2.78 -11.63
CA PHE A 134 -8.64 3.25 -10.29
C PHE A 134 -7.46 3.48 -9.36
N LEU A 135 -6.31 2.90 -9.68
CA LEU A 135 -5.15 2.86 -8.81
C LEU A 135 -4.00 3.67 -9.39
N GLU A 136 -3.16 4.17 -8.52
CA GLU A 136 -1.90 4.82 -8.87
C GLU A 136 -0.76 3.81 -8.75
N ASP A 137 0.03 3.62 -9.79
CA ASP A 137 1.10 2.61 -9.86
C ASP A 137 2.09 2.70 -8.70
N LYS A 138 2.41 3.92 -8.26
CA LYS A 138 3.41 4.20 -7.21
C LYS A 138 2.88 4.05 -5.79
N ASN A 139 1.58 3.89 -5.61
CA ASN A 139 0.97 3.72 -4.29
C ASN A 139 1.07 2.28 -3.82
N ILE A 140 1.11 2.11 -2.50
CA ILE A 140 0.99 0.81 -1.84
C ILE A 140 -0.38 0.72 -1.20
N TYR A 141 -1.13 -0.27 -1.62
CA TYR A 141 -2.46 -0.64 -1.15
C TYR A 141 -2.42 -1.93 -0.34
N LEU A 142 -3.54 -2.31 0.27
CA LEU A 142 -3.77 -3.66 0.76
C LEU A 142 -4.53 -4.45 -0.30
N GLY A 143 -4.10 -5.67 -0.58
CA GLY A 143 -4.79 -6.50 -1.55
C GLY A 143 -4.37 -7.95 -1.51
N THR A 144 -5.05 -8.75 -2.31
CA THR A 144 -4.77 -10.18 -2.50
C THR A 144 -5.30 -10.64 -3.84
N GLN A 145 -4.82 -11.79 -4.29
CA GLN A 145 -5.34 -12.53 -5.44
C GLN A 145 -5.97 -13.82 -4.94
N ILE A 146 -7.12 -14.18 -5.51
CA ILE A 146 -7.81 -15.45 -5.29
C ILE A 146 -7.86 -16.15 -6.63
N GLU A 147 -7.22 -17.31 -6.72
CA GLU A 147 -7.15 -18.11 -7.94
C GLU A 147 -8.17 -19.25 -7.87
N PHE A 148 -8.89 -19.45 -8.97
CA PHE A 148 -9.70 -20.63 -9.18
C PHE A 148 -8.98 -21.57 -10.15
N ALA A 149 -8.57 -22.72 -9.66
CA ALA A 149 -7.82 -23.69 -10.45
C ALA A 149 -8.58 -24.22 -11.68
N ASP A 150 -9.92 -24.18 -11.66
CA ASP A 150 -10.74 -24.92 -12.61
C ASP A 150 -11.20 -24.08 -13.82
N ASN A 151 -11.13 -22.75 -13.79
CA ASN A 151 -11.71 -21.92 -14.84
C ASN A 151 -10.77 -20.87 -15.45
N GLY A 152 -9.51 -20.81 -15.01
CA GLY A 152 -8.54 -19.85 -15.52
C GLY A 152 -8.86 -18.39 -15.17
N ILE A 153 -9.71 -18.13 -14.17
CA ILE A 153 -10.09 -16.80 -13.70
C ILE A 153 -9.41 -16.52 -12.36
N CYS A 154 -8.82 -15.35 -12.26
CA CYS A 154 -8.29 -14.78 -11.01
C CYS A 154 -9.19 -13.65 -10.53
N TYR A 155 -9.37 -13.55 -9.23
CA TYR A 155 -10.02 -12.40 -8.62
C TYR A 155 -8.98 -11.56 -7.89
N GLY A 156 -8.92 -10.29 -8.25
CA GLY A 156 -8.10 -9.28 -7.58
C GLY A 156 -8.94 -8.51 -6.57
N VAL A 157 -8.41 -8.39 -5.35
CA VAL A 157 -8.98 -7.53 -4.32
C VAL A 157 -7.97 -6.47 -3.96
N VAL A 158 -8.38 -5.21 -4.01
CA VAL A 158 -7.56 -4.07 -3.57
C VAL A 158 -8.38 -3.19 -2.66
N ALA A 159 -7.81 -2.80 -1.55
CA ALA A 159 -8.46 -1.95 -0.58
C ALA A 159 -7.51 -0.89 -0.01
N ASP A 160 -8.10 0.21 0.38
CA ASP A 160 -7.49 1.38 0.99
C ASP A 160 -8.38 1.85 2.15
N MET A 161 -7.99 2.94 2.80
CA MET A 161 -8.83 3.61 3.80
C MET A 161 -10.14 4.12 3.20
N GLY A 162 -10.18 4.46 1.92
CA GLY A 162 -11.30 5.10 1.24
C GLY A 162 -12.13 4.20 0.31
N PHE A 163 -11.65 3.01 -0.04
CA PHE A 163 -12.39 2.13 -0.96
C PHE A 163 -12.01 0.65 -0.81
N ILE A 164 -12.87 -0.21 -1.36
CA ILE A 164 -12.62 -1.62 -1.67
C ILE A 164 -12.98 -1.83 -3.14
N LEU A 165 -12.08 -2.44 -3.90
CA LEU A 165 -12.23 -2.80 -5.30
C LEU A 165 -12.07 -4.31 -5.44
N VAL A 166 -13.00 -4.95 -6.17
CA VAL A 166 -12.91 -6.35 -6.56
C VAL A 166 -13.03 -6.43 -8.08
N CYS A 167 -12.11 -7.13 -8.70
CA CYS A 167 -12.08 -7.37 -10.14
C CYS A 167 -11.85 -8.84 -10.46
N SER A 168 -12.19 -9.24 -11.67
CA SER A 168 -11.75 -10.50 -12.29
C SER A 168 -10.85 -10.22 -13.47
N TYR A 169 -10.00 -11.17 -13.80
CA TYR A 169 -9.15 -11.19 -15.00
C TYR A 169 -8.69 -12.62 -15.27
N SER A 170 -8.31 -12.91 -16.50
CA SER A 170 -7.73 -14.19 -16.87
C SER A 170 -6.34 -14.37 -16.26
N VAL A 171 -5.86 -15.60 -16.10
CA VAL A 171 -4.55 -15.92 -15.47
C VAL A 171 -3.37 -15.27 -16.17
N ASP A 172 -3.49 -14.88 -17.43
CA ASP A 172 -2.50 -14.10 -18.19
C ASP A 172 -2.63 -12.57 -17.99
N GLY A 173 -3.58 -12.13 -17.14
CA GLY A 173 -3.80 -10.71 -16.81
C GLY A 173 -4.66 -9.95 -17.81
N ASN A 174 -5.25 -10.65 -18.80
CA ASN A 174 -6.14 -10.04 -19.78
C ASN A 174 -7.60 -10.00 -19.31
N ASP A 175 -8.45 -9.31 -20.09
CA ASP A 175 -9.91 -9.24 -19.91
C ASP A 175 -10.35 -8.80 -18.51
N PRO A 176 -9.83 -7.67 -18.00
CA PRO A 176 -10.18 -7.20 -16.67
C PRO A 176 -11.63 -6.74 -16.61
N GLU A 177 -12.37 -7.23 -15.63
CA GLU A 177 -13.72 -6.83 -15.33
C GLU A 177 -13.84 -6.28 -13.92
N LEU A 178 -14.48 -5.13 -13.76
CA LEU A 178 -14.79 -4.57 -12.46
C LEU A 178 -16.06 -5.22 -11.91
N LEU A 179 -15.94 -6.02 -10.86
CA LEU A 179 -17.07 -6.71 -10.23
C LEU A 179 -17.71 -5.87 -9.14
N LEU A 180 -16.93 -5.16 -8.36
CA LEU A 180 -17.42 -4.35 -7.25
C LEU A 180 -16.46 -3.18 -6.98
N TYR A 181 -17.03 -1.99 -6.76
CA TYR A 181 -16.35 -0.85 -6.18
C TYR A 181 -17.19 -0.27 -5.05
N LYS A 182 -16.68 -0.29 -3.83
CA LYS A 182 -17.31 0.27 -2.65
C LYS A 182 -16.45 1.40 -2.11
N LYS A 183 -17.01 2.59 -2.03
CA LYS A 183 -16.43 3.71 -1.28
C LYS A 183 -16.65 3.46 0.22
N ARG A 184 -15.61 3.68 1.02
CA ARG A 184 -15.64 3.51 2.48
C ARG A 184 -15.84 4.85 3.18
#